data_ec3efc5225c0adc6ec9a58fe2e27e929
#
_entry.id   ec3efc5225c0adc6ec9a58fe2e27e929
#
_cell.length_a   1.000
_cell.length_b   1.000
_cell.length_c   1.000
_cell.angle_alpha   90.00
_cell.angle_beta   90.00
_cell.angle_gamma   90.00
#
_symmetry.space_group_name_H-M   'P 1'
#
loop_
_entity.id
_entity.type
_entity.pdbx_description
1 polymer ?
#
loop_
_entity_poly.entity_id
_entity_poly.type
_entity_poly.pdbx_seq_one_letter_code
_entity_poly.pdbx_strand_id
1 'polypeptide(L)'
;MKVFTLVVELGRRKGDGLPKGATGAGLVCYAPANDEPEAVRETVAILKQADMAPLDVTGYGTLDERLADGHEIDEAERALMGRALAENSVIIAQMTPWFGTAPDPESLLH
;
A
#
# COMPACT_ATOMS: atom_id res chain seq x y z
N MET A 1 8.69 14.95 -7.44
CA MET A 1 7.76 13.92 -6.97
C MET A 1 8.49 12.57 -6.88
N LYS A 2 8.22 11.83 -5.83
CA LYS A 2 8.84 10.54 -5.56
C LYS A 2 7.76 9.49 -5.38
N VAL A 3 8.12 8.19 -5.44
CA VAL A 3 7.19 7.11 -5.15
C VAL A 3 7.47 6.55 -3.77
N PHE A 4 6.45 6.52 -2.93
CA PHE A 4 6.52 5.95 -1.58
C PHE A 4 5.85 4.59 -1.54
N THR A 5 6.48 3.64 -0.85
CA THR A 5 5.86 2.35 -0.56
C THR A 5 5.12 2.46 0.76
N LEU A 6 3.83 2.14 0.73
CA LEU A 6 2.97 2.14 1.91
C LEU A 6 2.34 0.77 2.10
N VAL A 7 2.27 0.32 3.33
CA VAL A 7 1.48 -0.87 3.70
C VAL A 7 0.28 -0.39 4.47
N VAL A 8 -0.90 -0.70 3.97
CA VAL A 8 -2.17 -0.27 4.56
C VAL A 8 -2.88 -1.46 5.18
N GLU A 9 -3.23 -1.34 6.46
CA GLU A 9 -4.09 -2.30 7.13
C GLU A 9 -5.54 -1.90 6.89
N LEU A 10 -6.33 -2.81 6.32
CA LEU A 10 -7.76 -2.60 6.11
C LEU A 10 -8.57 -3.36 7.15
N GLY A 11 -9.60 -2.70 7.68
CA GLY A 11 -10.69 -3.36 8.40
C GLY A 11 -11.77 -3.82 7.44
N ARG A 12 -12.99 -3.98 7.95
CA ARG A 12 -14.13 -4.40 7.16
C ARG A 12 -15.10 -3.25 6.97
N ARG A 13 -15.68 -3.19 5.78
CA ARG A 13 -16.74 -2.23 5.43
C ARG A 13 -17.64 -2.86 4.38
N LYS A 14 -18.92 -2.53 4.40
CA LYS A 14 -19.86 -3.00 3.39
C LYS A 14 -19.41 -2.52 2.00
N GLY A 15 -19.31 -3.44 1.06
CA GLY A 15 -18.89 -3.14 -0.29
C GLY A 15 -17.38 -3.08 -0.48
N ASP A 16 -16.59 -3.53 0.49
CA ASP A 16 -15.13 -3.46 0.45
C ASP A 16 -14.46 -4.46 -0.50
N GLY A 17 -15.23 -5.43 -1.02
CA GLY A 17 -14.71 -6.42 -1.95
C GLY A 17 -13.88 -7.52 -1.32
N LEU A 18 -13.69 -7.53 -0.01
CA LEU A 18 -12.92 -8.58 0.67
C LEU A 18 -13.71 -9.88 0.76
N PRO A 19 -13.01 -11.04 0.81
CA PRO A 19 -13.67 -12.33 0.91
C PRO A 19 -14.56 -12.43 2.16
N LYS A 20 -15.62 -13.21 2.06
CA LYS A 20 -16.48 -13.50 3.19
C LYS A 20 -15.68 -14.22 4.28
N GLY A 21 -15.84 -13.76 5.52
CA GLY A 21 -15.12 -14.32 6.66
C GLY A 21 -13.76 -13.69 6.91
N ALA A 22 -13.24 -12.91 5.99
CA ALA A 22 -12.00 -12.17 6.23
C ALA A 22 -12.21 -11.13 7.34
N THR A 23 -11.24 -11.01 8.24
CA THR A 23 -11.26 -10.01 9.31
C THR A 23 -10.65 -8.68 8.87
N GLY A 24 -9.92 -8.69 7.77
CA GLY A 24 -9.28 -7.51 7.18
C GLY A 24 -8.38 -7.92 6.04
N ALA A 25 -7.53 -7.00 5.62
CA ALA A 25 -6.54 -7.26 4.58
C ALA A 25 -5.38 -6.28 4.70
N GLY A 26 -4.24 -6.65 4.11
CA GLY A 26 -3.11 -5.76 3.94
C GLY A 26 -2.91 -5.41 2.49
N LEU A 27 -2.67 -4.14 2.21
CA LEU A 27 -2.34 -3.65 0.87
C LEU A 27 -0.90 -3.18 0.84
N VAL A 28 -0.20 -3.50 -0.24
CA VAL A 28 1.05 -2.82 -0.59
C VAL A 28 0.71 -1.82 -1.68
N CYS A 29 0.95 -0.53 -1.42
CA CYS A 29 0.63 0.54 -2.35
C CYS A 29 1.88 1.32 -2.73
N TYR A 30 1.95 1.74 -3.98
CA TYR A 30 2.95 2.68 -4.46
C TYR A 30 2.27 4.01 -4.75
N ALA A 31 2.67 5.05 -4.01
CA ALA A 31 2.00 6.34 -4.04
C ALA A 31 2.98 7.45 -4.43
N PRO A 32 2.75 8.11 -5.60
CA PRO A 32 3.57 9.24 -5.99
C PRO A 32 3.16 10.49 -5.19
N ALA A 33 4.14 11.18 -4.62
CA ALA A 33 3.91 12.37 -3.82
C ALA A 33 5.19 13.16 -3.63
N ASN A 34 5.09 14.37 -3.11
CA ASN A 34 6.26 15.19 -2.78
C ASN A 34 6.88 14.77 -1.45
N ASP A 35 6.05 14.28 -0.52
CA ASP A 35 6.50 13.77 0.77
C ASP A 35 5.60 12.61 1.23
N GLU A 36 6.02 11.92 2.27
CA GLU A 36 5.29 10.76 2.77
C GLU A 36 3.91 11.11 3.36
N PRO A 37 3.74 12.18 4.15
CA PRO A 37 2.40 12.56 4.61
C PRO A 37 1.39 12.79 3.49
N GLU A 38 1.82 13.40 2.39
CA GLU A 38 0.98 13.57 1.19
C GLU A 38 0.62 12.21 0.58
N ALA A 39 1.59 11.30 0.47
CA ALA A 39 1.35 9.95 -0.04
C ALA A 39 0.31 9.22 0.80
N VAL A 40 0.38 9.33 2.11
CA VAL A 40 -0.57 8.71 3.04
C VAL A 40 -1.97 9.29 2.84
N ARG A 41 -2.10 10.61 2.80
CA ARG A 41 -3.41 11.28 2.62
C ARG A 41 -4.07 10.87 1.30
N GLU A 42 -3.32 10.89 0.22
CA GLU A 42 -3.81 10.53 -1.11
C GLU A 42 -4.29 9.07 -1.15
N THR A 43 -3.48 8.18 -0.60
CA THR A 43 -3.79 6.74 -0.57
C THR A 43 -5.04 6.47 0.25
N VAL A 44 -5.14 7.05 1.45
CA VAL A 44 -6.31 6.89 2.31
C VAL A 44 -7.57 7.41 1.61
N ALA A 45 -7.48 8.57 0.96
CA ALA A 45 -8.63 9.14 0.25
C ALA A 45 -9.12 8.22 -0.88
N ILE A 46 -8.22 7.67 -1.66
CA ILE A 46 -8.56 6.77 -2.76
C ILE A 46 -9.20 5.47 -2.23
N LEU A 47 -8.66 4.91 -1.15
CA LEU A 47 -9.20 3.68 -0.57
C LEU A 47 -10.60 3.90 0.00
N LYS A 48 -10.84 5.04 0.64
CA LYS A 48 -12.18 5.38 1.13
C LYS A 48 -13.19 5.54 -0.01
N GLN A 49 -12.77 6.12 -1.13
CA GLN A 49 -13.62 6.24 -2.32
C GLN A 49 -13.96 4.88 -2.93
N ALA A 50 -13.11 3.89 -2.70
CA ALA A 50 -13.31 2.52 -3.16
C ALA A 50 -14.07 1.66 -2.14
N ASP A 51 -14.72 2.27 -1.17
CA ASP A 51 -15.48 1.61 -0.10
C ASP A 51 -14.64 0.69 0.79
N MET A 52 -13.36 0.99 0.91
CA MET A 52 -12.46 0.29 1.83
C MET A 52 -12.35 1.04 3.16
N ALA A 53 -11.94 0.33 4.21
CA ALA A 53 -11.78 0.89 5.55
C ALA A 53 -10.32 0.87 6.00
N PRO A 54 -9.51 1.85 5.59
CA PRO A 54 -8.13 1.93 6.05
C PRO A 54 -8.07 2.22 7.55
N LEU A 55 -7.37 1.37 8.29
CA LEU A 55 -7.22 1.49 9.74
C LEU A 55 -5.87 2.05 10.14
N ASP A 56 -4.82 1.65 9.43
CA ASP A 56 -3.45 2.05 9.73
C ASP A 56 -2.60 2.02 8.47
N VAL A 57 -1.62 2.93 8.42
CA VAL A 57 -0.69 3.02 7.29
C VAL A 57 0.73 3.04 7.83
N THR A 58 1.57 2.15 7.33
CA THR A 58 3.00 2.12 7.63
C THR A 58 3.76 2.52 6.38
N GLY A 59 4.60 3.56 6.49
CA GLY A 59 5.43 4.03 5.39
C GLY A 59 6.80 3.38 5.42
N TYR A 60 7.28 2.98 4.24
CA TYR A 60 8.61 2.39 4.07
C TYR A 60 9.55 3.27 3.24
N GLY A 61 9.11 4.47 2.90
CA GLY A 61 9.93 5.43 2.19
C GLY A 61 9.94 5.26 0.68
N THR A 62 10.89 5.92 0.06
CA THR A 62 11.09 5.90 -1.40
C THR A 62 11.83 4.64 -1.83
N LEU A 63 11.94 4.42 -3.15
CA LEU A 63 12.75 3.34 -3.71
C LEU A 63 14.19 3.41 -3.18
N ASP A 64 14.81 4.58 -3.22
CA ASP A 64 16.19 4.76 -2.77
C ASP A 64 16.34 4.45 -1.27
N GLU A 65 15.39 4.89 -0.46
CA GLU A 65 15.40 4.62 0.97
C GLU A 65 15.24 3.13 1.26
N ARG A 66 14.34 2.45 0.53
CA ARG A 66 14.17 1.00 0.68
C ARG A 66 15.42 0.24 0.30
N LEU A 67 16.08 0.62 -0.80
CA LEU A 67 17.34 -0.01 -1.23
C LEU A 67 18.42 0.20 -0.18
N ALA A 68 18.50 1.40 0.40
CA ALA A 68 19.46 1.70 1.47
C ALA A 68 19.19 0.86 2.73
N ASP A 69 17.92 0.52 2.98
CA ASP A 69 17.52 -0.32 4.12
C ASP A 69 17.66 -1.82 3.85
N GLY A 70 18.20 -2.20 2.69
CA GLY A 70 18.45 -3.59 2.35
C GLY A 70 17.25 -4.34 1.75
N HIS A 71 16.19 -3.65 1.36
CA HIS A 71 15.06 -4.29 0.70
C HIS A 71 15.44 -4.75 -0.70
N GLU A 72 15.04 -5.95 -1.05
CA GLU A 72 15.16 -6.45 -2.42
C GLU A 72 13.92 -6.01 -3.19
N ILE A 73 14.13 -5.26 -4.25
CA ILE A 73 13.05 -4.73 -5.09
C ILE A 73 13.24 -5.26 -6.49
N ASP A 74 12.36 -6.16 -6.89
CA ASP A 74 12.46 -6.80 -8.20
C ASP A 74 12.00 -5.88 -9.33
N GLU A 75 12.19 -6.35 -10.55
CA GLU A 75 11.89 -5.58 -11.75
C GLU A 75 10.40 -5.28 -11.89
N ALA A 76 9.53 -6.22 -11.49
CA ALA A 76 8.10 -6.03 -11.54
C ALA A 76 7.64 -4.93 -10.58
N GLU A 77 8.20 -4.89 -9.37
CA GLU A 77 7.92 -3.83 -8.40
C GLU A 77 8.39 -2.47 -8.93
N ARG A 78 9.59 -2.42 -9.51
CA ARG A 78 10.13 -1.18 -10.09
C ARG A 78 9.27 -0.69 -11.25
N ALA A 79 8.74 -1.60 -12.06
CA ALA A 79 7.85 -1.25 -13.17
C ALA A 79 6.56 -0.61 -12.65
N LEU A 80 5.98 -1.15 -11.57
CA LEU A 80 4.78 -0.57 -10.95
C LEU A 80 5.06 0.81 -10.33
N MET A 81 6.22 0.98 -9.70
CA MET A 81 6.62 2.28 -9.16
C MET A 81 6.78 3.31 -10.27
N GLY A 82 7.44 2.94 -11.37
CA GLY A 82 7.60 3.81 -12.53
C GLY A 82 6.26 4.19 -13.14
N ARG A 83 5.34 3.25 -13.20
CA ARG A 83 3.98 3.49 -13.70
C ARG A 83 3.21 4.44 -12.77
N ALA A 84 3.34 4.29 -11.46
CA ALA A 84 2.71 5.19 -10.49
C ALA A 84 3.16 6.63 -10.72
N LEU A 85 4.47 6.85 -10.93
CA LEU A 85 5.01 8.17 -11.25
C LEU A 85 4.49 8.69 -12.58
N ALA A 86 4.56 7.88 -13.63
CA ALA A 86 4.17 8.28 -14.98
C ALA A 86 2.69 8.67 -15.07
N GLU A 87 1.84 7.95 -14.37
CA GLU A 87 0.39 8.17 -14.37
C GLU A 87 -0.08 9.10 -13.26
N ASN A 88 0.83 9.50 -12.35
CA ASN A 88 0.51 10.27 -11.15
C ASN A 88 -0.68 9.64 -10.39
N SER A 89 -0.60 8.33 -10.20
CA SER A 89 -1.68 7.55 -9.58
C SER A 89 -1.14 6.59 -8.53
N VAL A 90 -1.92 6.39 -7.48
CA VAL A 90 -1.63 5.36 -6.49
C VAL A 90 -1.92 4.00 -7.12
N ILE A 91 -0.98 3.07 -7.00
CA ILE A 91 -1.13 1.70 -7.49
C ILE A 91 -1.19 0.75 -6.30
N ILE A 92 -2.24 -0.07 -6.27
CA ILE A 92 -2.32 -1.18 -5.32
C ILE A 92 -1.58 -2.35 -5.94
N ALA A 93 -0.37 -2.62 -5.43
CA ALA A 93 0.48 -3.66 -5.99
C ALA A 93 0.12 -5.05 -5.49
N GLN A 94 -0.44 -5.15 -4.29
CA GLN A 94 -0.76 -6.42 -3.66
C GLN A 94 -1.89 -6.23 -2.66
N MET A 95 -2.78 -7.21 -2.59
CA MET A 95 -3.82 -7.30 -1.57
C MET A 95 -3.77 -8.70 -0.95
N THR A 96 -3.64 -8.76 0.37
CA THR A 96 -3.59 -10.03 1.09
C THR A 96 -4.66 -10.03 2.18
N PRO A 97 -5.79 -10.74 1.98
CA PRO A 97 -6.80 -10.87 3.04
C PRO A 97 -6.29 -11.78 4.15
N TRP A 98 -6.76 -11.55 5.36
CA TRP A 98 -6.49 -12.44 6.49
C TRP A 98 -7.76 -12.80 7.24
N PHE A 99 -7.67 -13.91 8.00
CA PHE A 99 -8.80 -14.52 8.67
C PHE A 99 -8.46 -14.75 10.15
N GLY A 100 -8.15 -13.68 10.84
CA GLY A 100 -7.72 -13.70 12.23
C GLY A 100 -6.91 -12.46 12.55
N THR A 101 -5.82 -12.64 13.29
CA THR A 101 -4.94 -11.54 13.66
C THR A 101 -4.18 -11.00 12.45
N ALA A 102 -4.13 -9.68 12.32
CA ALA A 102 -3.36 -9.04 11.26
C ALA A 102 -1.87 -9.38 11.39
N PRO A 103 -1.18 -9.72 10.29
CA PRO A 103 0.26 -9.95 10.31
C PRO A 103 1.02 -8.64 10.48
N ASP A 104 2.31 -8.74 10.80
CA ASP A 104 3.21 -7.61 10.83
C ASP A 104 3.24 -6.95 9.43
N PRO A 105 3.10 -5.61 9.33
CA PRO A 105 3.13 -4.92 8.04
C PRO A 105 4.37 -5.24 7.20
N GLU A 106 5.53 -5.39 7.81
CA GLU A 106 6.77 -5.68 7.09
C GLU A 106 6.70 -7.02 6.36
N SER A 107 5.98 -8.01 6.90
CA SER A 107 5.86 -9.31 6.27
C SER A 107 5.14 -9.26 4.92
N LEU A 108 4.36 -8.22 4.66
CA LEU A 108 3.65 -8.04 3.40
C LEU A 108 4.56 -7.56 2.26
N LEU A 109 5.77 -7.13 2.57
CA LEU A 109 6.74 -6.67 1.58
C LEU A 109 7.59 -7.79 0.98
N HIS A 110 7.39 -9.03 1.40
CA HIS A 110 8.20 -10.19 0.95
C HIS A 110 7.36 -11.21 0.21
#